data_aa4347f67303080f5c76aa36c6c79113
#
_entry.id   aa4347f67303080f5c76aa36c6c79113
#
_cell.length_a   1.000
_cell.length_b   1.000
_cell.length_c   1.000
_cell.angle_alpha   90.00
_cell.angle_beta   90.00
_cell.angle_gamma   90.00
#
_symmetry.space_group_name_H-M   'P 1'
#
loop_
_entity.id
_entity.type
_entity.pdbx_description
1 polymer ?
#
loop_
_entity_poly.entity_id
_entity_poly.type
_entity_poly.pdbx_seq_one_letter_code
_entity_poly.pdbx_strand_id
1 'polypeptide(L)'
;MRKITIYGLAGLTVLLLAACGDSALHNDDVITFEKKSERVVTLFSPMEKTMPDVDNVARSASEKTVIMAEKKLGVTVDYITYTAEDYQDKTYDDIALDRARNDMDDLYLLNPDVIQKLAEENKLMDLSDLESAKNLRDVVKTANVVDGKLVAIPQEVVAYGLFINKDLFDQYHLDLPDTPEDFLECCRVFKENGIETPVGANRWWLETFVLAQAYADLYNDGNTAAEIAALNSGEKKYSDYMRPGFEFLQEMIDRGYIDADKAYKSEAIEGEGADFLAGKTPIVMAYWSAANSETAYGNPDFNMLVIGFPSSRGQMPVMPMTGIAVGSNAKHAQDAMKMLDIMVSDEALQVYAETNKVISPSKNVSVDCVPALKPLNDRINENVFVLGSNASMKLEQWGNTCIIVRNLLNGATVEECMQEFDRLQEESLKK
;
A
#
# COMPACT_ATOMS: atom_id res chain seq x y z
N MET A 1 -22.86 -26.21 13.28
CA MET A 1 -24.12 -25.50 12.93
C MET A 1 -24.11 -25.33 11.43
N ARG A 2 -25.11 -25.84 10.71
CA ARG A 2 -25.10 -25.92 9.25
C ARG A 2 -25.29 -24.52 8.64
N LYS A 3 -24.35 -24.07 7.78
CA LYS A 3 -24.56 -22.93 6.88
C LYS A 3 -25.47 -23.39 5.73
N ILE A 4 -26.54 -22.65 5.48
CA ILE A 4 -27.43 -22.86 4.35
C ILE A 4 -27.03 -21.80 3.30
N THR A 5 -26.47 -22.29 2.20
CA THR A 5 -26.22 -21.47 1.01
C THR A 5 -27.46 -21.53 0.15
N ILE A 6 -28.14 -20.41 -0.08
CA ILE A 6 -29.30 -20.34 -0.97
C ILE A 6 -28.88 -19.67 -2.27
N TYR A 7 -28.80 -20.47 -3.34
CA TYR A 7 -28.76 -19.93 -4.71
C TYR A 7 -30.17 -19.56 -5.14
N GLY A 8 -30.43 -18.30 -5.41
CA GLY A 8 -31.73 -17.83 -5.85
C GLY A 8 -31.89 -17.95 -7.36
N LEU A 9 -32.70 -18.95 -7.79
CA LEU A 9 -33.30 -18.97 -9.10
C LEU A 9 -34.54 -18.08 -9.09
N ALA A 10 -34.73 -17.32 -10.17
CA ALA A 10 -35.91 -16.50 -10.41
C ALA A 10 -37.17 -17.36 -10.40
N GLY A 11 -38.12 -17.03 -9.56
CA GLY A 11 -39.45 -17.65 -9.55
C GLY A 11 -40.34 -16.99 -8.50
N LEU A 12 -41.26 -16.17 -8.99
CA LEU A 12 -42.31 -15.53 -8.22
C LEU A 12 -43.17 -16.60 -7.55
N THR A 13 -43.18 -16.70 -6.24
CA THR A 13 -44.23 -17.40 -5.52
C THR A 13 -44.63 -16.60 -4.28
N VAL A 14 -45.80 -15.99 -4.37
CA VAL A 14 -46.47 -15.31 -3.26
C VAL A 14 -47.03 -16.39 -2.34
N LEU A 15 -46.55 -16.51 -1.12
CA LEU A 15 -47.17 -17.29 -0.05
C LEU A 15 -47.82 -16.32 0.94
N LEU A 16 -49.14 -16.23 0.86
CA LEU A 16 -49.99 -15.64 1.87
C LEU A 16 -50.02 -16.57 3.07
N LEU A 17 -49.43 -16.15 4.18
CA LEU A 17 -49.72 -16.72 5.51
C LEU A 17 -50.64 -15.74 6.25
N ALA A 18 -51.93 -16.08 6.31
CA ALA A 18 -52.87 -15.44 7.19
C ALA A 18 -52.66 -15.96 8.61
N ALA A 19 -52.22 -15.08 9.51
CA ALA A 19 -52.38 -15.31 10.95
C ALA A 19 -53.01 -14.04 11.53
N CYS A 20 -54.20 -14.22 12.15
CA CYS A 20 -54.97 -13.17 12.78
C CYS A 20 -54.26 -12.52 13.96
N GLY A 21 -54.24 -11.22 13.95
CA GLY A 21 -53.83 -10.38 15.07
C GLY A 21 -53.93 -8.91 14.65
N ASP A 22 -54.95 -8.19 15.09
CA ASP A 22 -55.19 -6.78 14.84
C ASP A 22 -53.99 -5.92 15.28
N SER A 23 -53.23 -5.40 14.33
CA SER A 23 -52.50 -4.15 14.45
C SER A 23 -52.46 -3.51 13.09
N ALA A 24 -52.99 -2.30 13.00
CA ALA A 24 -53.05 -1.51 11.78
C ALA A 24 -51.63 -1.27 11.22
N LEU A 25 -51.32 -1.97 10.13
CA LEU A 25 -50.14 -1.66 9.31
C LEU A 25 -50.40 -0.30 8.67
N HIS A 26 -49.56 0.69 8.98
CA HIS A 26 -49.50 1.94 8.23
C HIS A 26 -49.03 1.63 6.82
N ASN A 27 -49.69 2.24 5.84
CA ASN A 27 -49.48 2.03 4.40
C ASN A 27 -48.16 2.58 3.84
N ASP A 28 -47.19 2.93 4.68
CA ASP A 28 -45.92 3.56 4.29
C ASP A 28 -44.71 2.63 4.36
N ASP A 29 -44.90 1.36 4.78
CA ASP A 29 -43.82 0.39 4.84
C ASP A 29 -43.76 -0.49 3.57
N VAL A 30 -43.67 0.14 2.41
CA VAL A 30 -43.34 -0.60 1.17
C VAL A 30 -41.82 -0.75 1.15
N ILE A 31 -41.34 -1.95 1.50
CA ILE A 31 -39.96 -2.36 1.27
C ILE A 31 -39.77 -2.37 -0.24
N THR A 32 -39.22 -1.29 -0.79
CA THR A 32 -38.79 -1.22 -2.18
C THR A 32 -37.46 -1.97 -2.31
N PHE A 33 -37.51 -3.21 -2.79
CA PHE A 33 -36.32 -3.89 -3.25
C PHE A 33 -35.77 -3.10 -4.46
N GLU A 34 -34.59 -2.48 -4.33
CA GLU A 34 -33.92 -1.94 -5.49
C GLU A 34 -33.69 -3.08 -6.49
N LYS A 35 -34.19 -2.91 -7.71
CA LYS A 35 -34.03 -3.89 -8.77
C LYS A 35 -32.53 -3.98 -9.08
N LYS A 36 -31.89 -5.10 -8.75
CA LYS A 36 -30.48 -5.36 -9.05
C LYS A 36 -30.29 -5.17 -10.56
N SER A 37 -29.28 -4.37 -10.96
CA SER A 37 -28.96 -4.15 -12.35
C SER A 37 -28.64 -5.49 -13.04
N GLU A 38 -29.09 -5.66 -14.31
CA GLU A 38 -28.70 -6.81 -15.12
C GLU A 38 -27.24 -6.68 -15.63
N ARG A 39 -26.63 -5.48 -15.51
CA ARG A 39 -25.25 -5.22 -15.88
C ARG A 39 -24.38 -5.39 -14.64
N VAL A 40 -23.56 -6.41 -14.65
CA VAL A 40 -22.69 -6.76 -13.52
C VAL A 40 -21.23 -6.63 -13.94
N VAL A 41 -20.44 -5.93 -13.15
CA VAL A 41 -18.97 -5.83 -13.27
C VAL A 41 -18.35 -6.60 -12.11
N THR A 42 -17.39 -7.47 -12.37
CA THR A 42 -16.69 -8.22 -11.33
C THR A 42 -15.44 -7.46 -10.88
N LEU A 43 -15.20 -7.44 -9.56
CA LEU A 43 -14.00 -6.87 -8.95
C LEU A 43 -13.34 -7.90 -8.05
N PHE A 44 -12.17 -8.39 -8.44
CA PHE A 44 -11.34 -9.21 -7.56
C PHE A 44 -10.57 -8.35 -6.57
N SER A 45 -10.82 -8.56 -5.28
CA SER A 45 -10.27 -7.75 -4.18
C SER A 45 -10.20 -8.57 -2.89
N PRO A 46 -9.22 -8.33 -2.00
CA PRO A 46 -9.23 -8.92 -0.66
C PRO A 46 -10.33 -8.34 0.24
N MET A 47 -10.98 -7.26 -0.18
CA MET A 47 -12.05 -6.62 0.58
C MET A 47 -13.40 -7.26 0.28
N GLU A 48 -14.19 -7.49 1.32
CA GLU A 48 -15.56 -7.96 1.20
C GLU A 48 -16.53 -6.78 1.12
N LYS A 49 -17.61 -6.96 0.35
CA LYS A 49 -18.70 -5.99 0.31
C LYS A 49 -19.54 -6.14 1.60
N THR A 50 -19.75 -5.04 2.30
CA THR A 50 -20.69 -5.01 3.42
C THR A 50 -22.10 -5.29 2.92
N MET A 51 -22.87 -6.12 3.62
CA MET A 51 -24.25 -6.45 3.23
C MET A 51 -25.10 -5.17 3.09
N PRO A 52 -25.87 -5.01 1.99
CA PRO A 52 -26.56 -3.76 1.67
C PRO A 52 -27.66 -3.37 2.68
N ASP A 53 -28.18 -4.30 3.45
CA ASP A 53 -29.39 -4.14 4.25
C ASP A 53 -29.12 -3.84 5.75
N VAL A 54 -27.88 -3.53 6.12
CA VAL A 54 -27.56 -3.16 7.51
C VAL A 54 -27.40 -1.65 7.58
N ASP A 55 -28.47 -0.93 7.92
CA ASP A 55 -28.41 0.48 8.32
C ASP A 55 -27.47 0.59 9.52
N ASN A 56 -26.49 1.52 9.44
CA ASN A 56 -25.47 1.83 10.45
C ASN A 56 -24.19 0.96 10.48
N VAL A 57 -23.87 0.16 9.47
CA VAL A 57 -22.51 -0.38 9.33
C VAL A 57 -21.62 0.69 8.69
N ALA A 58 -20.49 1.02 9.34
CA ALA A 58 -19.48 1.90 8.77
C ALA A 58 -18.92 1.23 7.51
N ARG A 59 -19.20 1.82 6.33
CA ARG A 59 -18.70 1.32 5.05
C ARG A 59 -17.27 1.71 4.87
N SER A 60 -16.45 0.82 4.30
CA SER A 60 -15.07 1.14 3.96
C SER A 60 -15.01 2.26 2.90
N ALA A 61 -13.88 2.97 2.85
CA ALA A 61 -13.69 4.03 1.87
C ALA A 61 -13.80 3.51 0.43
N SER A 62 -13.22 2.34 0.16
CA SER A 62 -13.31 1.68 -1.16
C SER A 62 -14.74 1.35 -1.53
N GLU A 63 -15.52 0.77 -0.61
CA GLU A 63 -16.93 0.46 -0.84
C GLU A 63 -17.76 1.72 -1.17
N LYS A 64 -17.49 2.85 -0.51
CA LYS A 64 -18.17 4.12 -0.80
C LYS A 64 -17.95 4.56 -2.25
N THR A 65 -16.71 4.46 -2.76
CA THR A 65 -16.39 4.83 -4.14
C THR A 65 -17.04 3.89 -5.16
N VAL A 66 -17.08 2.59 -4.85
CA VAL A 66 -17.78 1.59 -5.67
C VAL A 66 -19.28 1.92 -5.74
N ILE A 67 -19.94 2.20 -4.61
CA ILE A 67 -21.36 2.57 -4.58
C ILE A 67 -21.64 3.85 -5.38
N MET A 68 -20.72 4.83 -5.36
CA MET A 68 -20.84 6.03 -6.20
C MET A 68 -20.83 5.66 -7.68
N ALA A 69 -19.94 4.74 -8.09
CA ALA A 69 -19.87 4.28 -9.47
C ALA A 69 -21.09 3.45 -9.87
N GLU A 70 -21.55 2.53 -9.03
CA GLU A 70 -22.78 1.75 -9.23
C GLU A 70 -23.98 2.67 -9.51
N LYS A 71 -24.17 3.68 -8.66
CA LYS A 71 -25.28 4.64 -8.80
C LYS A 71 -25.19 5.48 -10.08
N LYS A 72 -23.98 5.96 -10.43
CA LYS A 72 -23.80 6.81 -11.63
C LYS A 72 -23.98 6.02 -12.94
N LEU A 73 -23.61 4.73 -12.95
CA LEU A 73 -23.64 3.90 -14.16
C LEU A 73 -24.88 3.01 -14.28
N GLY A 74 -25.59 2.79 -13.20
CA GLY A 74 -26.68 1.80 -13.15
C GLY A 74 -26.15 0.38 -13.36
N VAL A 75 -24.99 0.05 -12.81
CA VAL A 75 -24.38 -1.28 -12.81
C VAL A 75 -24.39 -1.84 -11.39
N THR A 76 -24.13 -3.13 -11.23
CA THR A 76 -23.88 -3.78 -9.93
C THR A 76 -22.47 -4.32 -9.93
N VAL A 77 -21.73 -4.13 -8.84
CA VAL A 77 -20.42 -4.76 -8.64
C VAL A 77 -20.58 -6.06 -7.88
N ASP A 78 -20.03 -7.12 -8.45
CA ASP A 78 -19.86 -8.40 -7.79
C ASP A 78 -18.41 -8.49 -7.26
N TYR A 79 -18.28 -8.50 -5.94
CA TYR A 79 -16.98 -8.63 -5.27
C TYR A 79 -16.59 -10.09 -5.24
N ILE A 80 -15.47 -10.39 -5.86
CA ILE A 80 -14.84 -11.69 -5.83
C ILE A 80 -13.73 -11.65 -4.80
N THR A 81 -13.96 -12.27 -3.66
CA THR A 81 -12.97 -12.41 -2.60
C THR A 81 -12.41 -13.82 -2.61
N TYR A 82 -11.26 -14.01 -2.00
CA TYR A 82 -10.72 -15.34 -1.76
C TYR A 82 -10.94 -15.73 -0.30
N THR A 83 -11.20 -17.02 -0.06
CA THR A 83 -11.17 -17.58 1.28
C THR A 83 -9.97 -18.51 1.42
N ALA A 84 -9.38 -18.55 2.62
CA ALA A 84 -8.25 -19.44 2.91
C ALA A 84 -8.59 -20.94 2.68
N GLU A 85 -9.89 -21.31 2.68
CA GLU A 85 -10.35 -22.66 2.41
C GLU A 85 -10.27 -23.02 0.91
N ASP A 86 -10.44 -22.02 0.02
CA ASP A 86 -10.45 -22.22 -1.43
C ASP A 86 -9.04 -22.32 -2.02
N TYR A 87 -8.05 -21.75 -1.34
CA TYR A 87 -6.71 -21.52 -1.87
C TYR A 87 -5.60 -21.91 -0.88
N GLN A 88 -5.69 -23.12 -0.34
CA GLN A 88 -4.65 -23.69 0.52
C GLN A 88 -3.28 -23.54 -0.17
N ASP A 89 -2.32 -22.91 0.52
CA ASP A 89 -0.94 -22.68 0.09
C ASP A 89 -0.70 -21.61 -1.00
N LYS A 90 -1.69 -20.80 -1.42
CA LYS A 90 -1.51 -19.68 -2.35
C LYS A 90 -1.65 -18.33 -1.65
N THR A 91 -0.79 -17.38 -2.04
CA THR A 91 -0.93 -15.98 -1.62
C THR A 91 -2.01 -15.26 -2.42
N TYR A 92 -2.43 -14.09 -1.94
CA TYR A 92 -3.33 -13.20 -2.71
C TYR A 92 -2.77 -12.93 -4.11
N ASP A 93 -1.47 -12.67 -4.22
CA ASP A 93 -0.78 -12.34 -5.47
C ASP A 93 -0.79 -13.52 -6.44
N ASP A 94 -0.57 -14.74 -5.96
CA ASP A 94 -0.65 -15.96 -6.79
C ASP A 94 -2.04 -16.12 -7.38
N ILE A 95 -3.08 -15.84 -6.58
CA ILE A 95 -4.47 -15.98 -6.99
C ILE A 95 -4.84 -14.85 -7.96
N ALA A 96 -4.48 -13.60 -7.66
CA ALA A 96 -4.73 -12.45 -8.51
C ALA A 96 -4.09 -12.64 -9.90
N LEU A 97 -2.85 -13.10 -9.92
CA LEU A 97 -2.11 -13.40 -11.14
C LEU A 97 -2.77 -14.50 -11.98
N ASP A 98 -3.15 -15.61 -11.33
CA ASP A 98 -3.84 -16.74 -11.98
C ASP A 98 -5.19 -16.30 -12.57
N ARG A 99 -5.99 -15.57 -11.80
CA ARG A 99 -7.30 -15.08 -12.23
C ARG A 99 -7.19 -14.11 -13.41
N ALA A 100 -6.26 -13.16 -13.37
CA ALA A 100 -6.07 -12.19 -14.44
C ALA A 100 -5.51 -12.83 -15.72
N ARG A 101 -4.60 -13.79 -15.61
CA ARG A 101 -4.10 -14.59 -16.75
C ARG A 101 -5.21 -15.36 -17.45
N ASN A 102 -6.18 -15.83 -16.70
CA ASN A 102 -7.35 -16.57 -17.21
C ASN A 102 -8.57 -15.70 -17.51
N ASP A 103 -8.42 -14.37 -17.47
CA ASP A 103 -9.46 -13.39 -17.83
C ASP A 103 -10.77 -13.60 -17.02
N MET A 104 -10.64 -13.88 -15.71
CA MET A 104 -11.79 -14.31 -14.89
C MET A 104 -12.64 -13.15 -14.39
N ASP A 105 -12.05 -11.96 -14.22
CA ASP A 105 -12.72 -10.79 -13.67
C ASP A 105 -12.54 -9.57 -14.56
N ASP A 106 -13.34 -8.53 -14.34
CA ASP A 106 -13.28 -7.28 -15.10
C ASP A 106 -12.26 -6.30 -14.48
N LEU A 107 -12.29 -6.18 -13.16
CA LEU A 107 -11.42 -5.32 -12.35
C LEU A 107 -10.61 -6.15 -11.35
N TYR A 108 -9.40 -5.69 -11.06
CA TYR A 108 -8.49 -6.33 -10.11
C TYR A 108 -7.84 -5.28 -9.22
N LEU A 109 -7.85 -5.47 -7.90
CA LEU A 109 -6.96 -4.74 -7.00
C LEU A 109 -5.64 -5.52 -6.92
N LEU A 110 -4.54 -4.92 -7.34
CA LEU A 110 -3.27 -5.61 -7.55
C LEU A 110 -2.13 -4.96 -6.76
N ASN A 111 -1.22 -5.80 -6.29
CA ASN A 111 0.08 -5.36 -5.79
C ASN A 111 1.05 -5.07 -6.95
N PRO A 112 2.09 -4.24 -6.75
CA PRO A 112 2.98 -3.77 -7.82
C PRO A 112 3.61 -4.90 -8.65
N ASP A 113 4.02 -6.00 -8.02
CA ASP A 113 4.67 -7.13 -8.70
C ASP A 113 3.72 -7.90 -9.62
N VAL A 114 2.45 -7.97 -9.24
CA VAL A 114 1.40 -8.55 -10.08
C VAL A 114 1.09 -7.62 -11.23
N ILE A 115 1.02 -6.31 -10.98
CA ILE A 115 0.84 -5.28 -12.04
C ILE A 115 1.95 -5.41 -13.08
N GLN A 116 3.20 -5.48 -12.65
CA GLN A 116 4.35 -5.63 -13.55
C GLN A 116 4.23 -6.86 -14.44
N LYS A 117 4.05 -8.04 -13.84
CA LYS A 117 3.95 -9.31 -14.57
C LYS A 117 2.82 -9.31 -15.60
N LEU A 118 1.64 -8.81 -15.19
CA LEU A 118 0.48 -8.75 -16.07
C LEU A 118 0.62 -7.70 -17.18
N ALA A 119 1.32 -6.59 -16.91
CA ALA A 119 1.62 -5.59 -17.92
C ALA A 119 2.58 -6.14 -18.99
N GLU A 120 3.66 -6.82 -18.59
CA GLU A 120 4.58 -7.50 -19.52
C GLU A 120 3.87 -8.55 -20.39
N GLU A 121 2.87 -9.24 -19.83
CA GLU A 121 2.04 -10.22 -20.53
C GLU A 121 0.92 -9.58 -21.36
N ASN A 122 0.79 -8.24 -21.38
CA ASN A 122 -0.30 -7.49 -22.02
C ASN A 122 -1.71 -7.91 -21.54
N LYS A 123 -1.83 -8.26 -20.27
CA LYS A 123 -3.07 -8.67 -19.63
C LYS A 123 -3.88 -7.53 -19.01
N LEU A 124 -3.36 -6.30 -19.03
CA LEU A 124 -4.00 -5.10 -18.47
C LEU A 124 -4.32 -4.10 -19.58
N MET A 125 -5.42 -3.37 -19.42
CA MET A 125 -5.82 -2.30 -20.33
C MET A 125 -4.99 -1.03 -20.06
N ASP A 126 -4.81 -0.22 -21.12
CA ASP A 126 -4.27 1.13 -21.00
C ASP A 126 -5.34 2.08 -20.44
N LEU A 127 -5.05 2.71 -19.31
CA LEU A 127 -5.91 3.63 -18.58
C LEU A 127 -5.55 5.10 -18.84
N SER A 128 -4.60 5.39 -19.74
CA SER A 128 -4.07 6.74 -19.99
C SER A 128 -5.13 7.73 -20.47
N ASP A 129 -6.17 7.25 -21.16
CA ASP A 129 -7.25 8.06 -21.70
C ASP A 129 -8.38 8.34 -20.69
N LEU A 130 -8.34 7.80 -19.48
CA LEU A 130 -9.33 8.11 -18.45
C LEU A 130 -9.25 9.59 -18.06
N GLU A 131 -10.41 10.20 -17.83
CA GLU A 131 -10.47 11.60 -17.41
C GLU A 131 -9.76 11.84 -16.08
N SER A 132 -9.92 10.90 -15.14
CA SER A 132 -9.25 10.89 -13.84
C SER A 132 -7.71 10.79 -13.94
N ALA A 133 -7.18 10.13 -14.98
CA ALA A 133 -5.74 9.98 -15.17
C ALA A 133 -4.99 11.30 -15.37
N LYS A 134 -5.69 12.35 -15.84
CA LYS A 134 -5.10 13.68 -16.08
C LYS A 134 -4.61 14.35 -14.78
N ASN A 135 -5.29 14.08 -13.68
CA ASN A 135 -5.05 14.72 -12.39
C ASN A 135 -4.15 13.92 -11.46
N LEU A 136 -3.65 12.75 -11.90
CA LEU A 136 -2.80 11.91 -11.06
C LEU A 136 -1.46 12.59 -10.73
N ARG A 137 -1.00 12.36 -9.51
CA ARG A 137 0.34 12.76 -9.04
C ARG A 137 1.42 12.04 -9.84
N ASP A 138 2.58 12.67 -9.95
CA ASP A 138 3.70 12.10 -10.72
C ASP A 138 4.16 10.76 -10.14
N VAL A 139 4.18 10.63 -8.82
CA VAL A 139 4.52 9.36 -8.14
C VAL A 139 3.65 8.21 -8.61
N VAL A 140 2.34 8.43 -8.79
CA VAL A 140 1.40 7.41 -9.25
C VAL A 140 1.71 6.99 -10.70
N LYS A 141 2.01 7.97 -11.56
CA LYS A 141 2.39 7.71 -12.95
C LYS A 141 3.73 6.99 -13.03
N THR A 142 4.72 7.44 -12.27
CA THR A 142 6.05 6.80 -12.23
C THR A 142 5.96 5.33 -11.79
N ALA A 143 5.07 5.01 -10.85
CA ALA A 143 4.89 3.66 -10.35
C ALA A 143 4.16 2.72 -11.31
N ASN A 144 3.18 3.23 -12.07
CA ASN A 144 2.20 2.41 -12.78
C ASN A 144 2.19 2.60 -14.31
N VAL A 145 3.16 3.32 -14.88
CA VAL A 145 3.33 3.41 -16.34
C VAL A 145 4.36 2.38 -16.80
N VAL A 146 3.91 1.42 -17.61
CA VAL A 146 4.74 0.37 -18.21
C VAL A 146 4.65 0.49 -19.73
N ASP A 147 5.78 0.58 -20.42
CA ASP A 147 5.85 0.77 -21.88
C ASP A 147 4.96 1.90 -22.42
N GLY A 148 4.91 3.00 -21.65
CA GLY A 148 4.12 4.20 -22.00
C GLY A 148 2.62 4.09 -21.72
N LYS A 149 2.14 3.00 -21.15
CA LYS A 149 0.74 2.78 -20.79
C LYS A 149 0.55 2.89 -19.28
N LEU A 150 -0.45 3.63 -18.85
CA LEU A 150 -0.90 3.61 -17.46
C LEU A 150 -1.75 2.35 -17.23
N VAL A 151 -1.28 1.41 -16.42
CA VAL A 151 -1.88 0.07 -16.30
C VAL A 151 -2.66 -0.17 -15.00
N ALA A 152 -2.47 0.70 -14.01
CA ALA A 152 -3.22 0.66 -12.75
C ALA A 152 -3.35 2.05 -12.12
N ILE A 153 -4.40 2.28 -11.33
CA ILE A 153 -4.60 3.53 -10.58
C ILE A 153 -4.97 3.19 -9.13
N PRO A 154 -4.22 3.68 -8.15
CA PRO A 154 -4.54 3.50 -6.72
C PRO A 154 -5.69 4.42 -6.28
N GLN A 155 -6.31 4.12 -5.14
CA GLN A 155 -7.24 5.02 -4.46
C GLN A 155 -6.58 5.83 -3.33
N GLU A 156 -5.38 5.44 -2.92
CA GLU A 156 -4.54 6.15 -1.97
C GLU A 156 -3.07 6.03 -2.33
N VAL A 157 -2.27 6.99 -1.86
CA VAL A 157 -0.80 6.92 -1.89
C VAL A 157 -0.36 6.44 -0.52
N VAL A 158 0.06 5.19 -0.41
CA VAL A 158 0.63 4.64 0.82
C VAL A 158 2.09 5.04 0.94
N ALA A 159 2.52 5.49 2.12
CA ALA A 159 3.91 5.79 2.40
C ALA A 159 4.35 5.18 3.73
N TYR A 160 5.60 4.74 3.78
CA TYR A 160 6.30 4.39 5.00
C TYR A 160 7.17 5.55 5.44
N GLY A 161 7.34 5.68 6.74
CA GLY A 161 8.17 6.70 7.36
C GLY A 161 8.62 6.32 8.76
N LEU A 162 9.36 7.21 9.38
CA LEU A 162 9.79 7.12 10.77
C LEU A 162 8.79 7.84 11.67
N PHE A 163 8.26 7.12 12.63
CA PHE A 163 7.45 7.65 13.72
C PHE A 163 8.40 8.09 14.83
N ILE A 164 8.32 9.36 15.18
CA ILE A 164 9.25 10.04 16.07
C ILE A 164 8.52 10.46 17.34
N ASN A 165 9.06 10.09 18.50
CA ASN A 165 8.69 10.71 19.76
C ASN A 165 9.39 12.07 19.87
N LYS A 166 8.70 13.13 19.43
CA LYS A 166 9.26 14.49 19.37
C LYS A 166 9.67 15.02 20.74
N ASP A 167 8.94 14.63 21.80
CA ASP A 167 9.26 15.08 23.15
C ASP A 167 10.63 14.56 23.62
N LEU A 168 11.02 13.33 23.22
CA LEU A 168 12.36 12.82 23.50
C LEU A 168 13.44 13.55 22.69
N PHE A 169 13.16 13.87 21.42
CA PHE A 169 14.08 14.68 20.61
C PHE A 169 14.27 16.06 21.23
N ASP A 170 13.20 16.73 21.68
CA ASP A 170 13.27 18.03 22.34
C ASP A 170 14.00 17.95 23.68
N GLN A 171 13.76 16.90 24.48
CA GLN A 171 14.44 16.66 25.74
C GLN A 171 15.96 16.60 25.61
N TYR A 172 16.44 15.98 24.53
CA TYR A 172 17.87 15.84 24.26
C TYR A 172 18.44 16.87 23.28
N HIS A 173 17.64 17.90 22.93
CA HIS A 173 18.00 19.00 22.03
C HIS A 173 18.45 18.50 20.64
N LEU A 174 17.76 17.51 20.10
CA LEU A 174 18.03 16.91 18.80
C LEU A 174 17.09 17.48 17.74
N ASP A 175 17.67 17.87 16.61
CA ASP A 175 16.91 18.12 15.40
C ASP A 175 16.42 16.80 14.78
N LEU A 176 15.37 16.90 13.94
CA LEU A 176 14.93 15.74 13.17
C LEU A 176 15.97 15.37 12.11
N PRO A 177 16.34 14.10 11.97
CA PRO A 177 17.41 13.69 11.07
C PRO A 177 16.99 13.83 9.60
N ASP A 178 17.80 14.47 8.79
CA ASP A 178 17.65 14.56 7.35
C ASP A 178 18.55 13.56 6.62
N THR A 179 19.76 13.35 7.12
CA THR A 179 20.78 12.49 6.53
C THR A 179 21.02 11.24 7.37
N PRO A 180 21.63 10.17 6.80
CA PRO A 180 22.07 9.01 7.56
C PRO A 180 22.98 9.37 8.74
N GLU A 181 23.88 10.33 8.56
CA GLU A 181 24.80 10.81 9.60
C GLU A 181 24.03 11.48 10.75
N ASP A 182 23.03 12.34 10.45
CA ASP A 182 22.19 12.95 11.48
C ASP A 182 21.42 11.88 12.26
N PHE A 183 20.93 10.86 11.55
CA PHE A 183 20.20 9.74 12.17
C PHE A 183 21.08 8.95 13.14
N LEU A 184 22.29 8.61 12.71
CA LEU A 184 23.27 7.91 13.56
C LEU A 184 23.66 8.76 14.77
N GLU A 185 23.78 10.07 14.62
CA GLU A 185 24.06 10.99 15.73
C GLU A 185 22.91 11.03 16.72
N CYS A 186 21.66 11.12 16.26
CA CYS A 186 20.48 11.02 17.13
C CYS A 186 20.49 9.72 17.92
N CYS A 187 20.71 8.58 17.26
CA CYS A 187 20.77 7.26 17.89
C CYS A 187 21.92 7.18 18.93
N ARG A 188 23.10 7.77 18.63
CA ARG A 188 24.23 7.83 19.55
C ARG A 188 23.86 8.59 20.81
N VAL A 189 23.26 9.78 20.67
CA VAL A 189 22.84 10.60 21.83
C VAL A 189 21.82 9.87 22.68
N PHE A 190 20.81 9.24 22.07
CA PHE A 190 19.82 8.46 22.81
C PHE A 190 20.48 7.31 23.60
N LYS A 191 21.39 6.58 22.96
CA LYS A 191 22.08 5.46 23.61
C LYS A 191 22.96 5.91 24.77
N GLU A 192 23.71 7.01 24.63
CA GLU A 192 24.52 7.61 25.68
C GLU A 192 23.68 8.10 26.87
N ASN A 193 22.41 8.40 26.66
CA ASN A 193 21.47 8.82 27.69
C ASN A 193 20.58 7.66 28.22
N GLY A 194 20.98 6.41 27.96
CA GLY A 194 20.39 5.22 28.59
C GLY A 194 19.24 4.58 27.82
N ILE A 195 18.98 4.99 26.57
CA ILE A 195 18.04 4.31 25.68
C ILE A 195 18.85 3.25 24.90
N GLU A 196 18.83 2.02 25.36
CA GLU A 196 19.70 0.95 24.84
C GLU A 196 19.48 0.68 23.35
N THR A 197 18.22 0.69 22.89
CA THR A 197 17.83 0.42 21.49
C THR A 197 16.97 1.57 20.99
N PRO A 198 17.56 2.62 20.41
CA PRO A 198 16.83 3.84 20.01
C PRO A 198 15.82 3.62 18.87
N VAL A 199 16.00 2.57 18.07
CA VAL A 199 15.14 2.29 16.90
C VAL A 199 14.39 0.99 17.10
N GLY A 200 13.07 1.08 17.24
CA GLY A 200 12.19 -0.07 17.19
C GLY A 200 12.02 -0.53 15.75
N ALA A 201 12.30 -1.81 15.50
CA ALA A 201 12.31 -2.37 14.15
C ALA A 201 11.70 -3.76 14.12
N ASN A 202 11.16 -4.13 12.98
CA ASN A 202 10.72 -5.48 12.66
C ASN A 202 11.21 -5.92 11.28
N ARG A 203 11.23 -7.23 11.04
CA ARG A 203 11.75 -7.85 9.81
C ARG A 203 10.96 -7.51 8.54
N TRP A 204 9.80 -6.86 8.65
CA TRP A 204 8.92 -6.59 7.53
C TRP A 204 9.05 -5.16 6.97
N TRP A 205 9.72 -4.25 7.72
CA TRP A 205 9.78 -2.83 7.35
C TRP A 205 11.20 -2.27 7.27
N LEU A 206 12.22 -3.05 7.67
CA LEU A 206 13.62 -2.62 7.60
C LEU A 206 14.13 -2.42 6.17
N GLU A 207 13.51 -3.08 5.18
CA GLU A 207 13.79 -2.83 3.77
C GLU A 207 13.55 -1.38 3.37
N THR A 208 12.65 -0.65 4.06
CA THR A 208 12.37 0.75 3.75
C THR A 208 13.59 1.66 3.97
N PHE A 209 14.42 1.38 4.99
CA PHE A 209 15.70 2.10 5.14
C PHE A 209 16.64 1.85 3.97
N VAL A 210 16.73 0.60 3.56
CA VAL A 210 17.60 0.21 2.44
C VAL A 210 17.13 0.87 1.15
N LEU A 211 15.83 0.79 0.85
CA LEU A 211 15.24 1.36 -0.36
C LEU A 211 15.35 2.88 -0.40
N ALA A 212 15.19 3.56 0.74
CA ALA A 212 15.37 5.00 0.85
C ALA A 212 16.79 5.42 0.45
N GLN A 213 17.82 4.70 0.91
CA GLN A 213 19.22 4.96 0.55
C GLN A 213 19.49 4.59 -0.93
N ALA A 214 19.02 3.41 -1.34
CA ALA A 214 19.29 2.86 -2.66
C ALA A 214 18.74 3.74 -3.80
N TYR A 215 17.55 4.27 -3.62
CA TYR A 215 16.81 4.89 -4.73
C TYR A 215 16.55 6.38 -4.58
N ALA A 216 17.13 7.05 -3.58
CA ALA A 216 16.98 8.49 -3.39
C ALA A 216 17.36 9.26 -4.66
N ASP A 217 18.53 8.98 -5.24
CA ASP A 217 18.99 9.64 -6.46
C ASP A 217 18.23 9.13 -7.70
N LEU A 218 17.97 7.83 -7.80
CA LEU A 218 17.28 7.23 -8.93
C LEU A 218 15.95 7.93 -9.25
N TYR A 219 15.14 8.23 -8.23
CA TYR A 219 13.83 8.87 -8.44
C TYR A 219 13.86 10.40 -8.44
N ASN A 220 14.93 11.03 -7.95
CA ASN A 220 14.94 12.48 -7.73
C ASN A 220 15.98 13.25 -8.58
N ASP A 221 16.75 12.59 -9.46
CA ASP A 221 17.72 13.21 -10.37
C ASP A 221 17.15 13.57 -11.76
N GLY A 222 15.90 13.26 -12.02
CA GLY A 222 15.26 13.50 -13.32
C GLY A 222 15.65 12.50 -14.44
N ASN A 223 16.42 11.46 -14.11
CA ASN A 223 16.90 10.43 -15.04
C ASN A 223 16.25 9.04 -14.82
N THR A 224 15.18 8.97 -14.04
CA THR A 224 14.54 7.72 -13.59
C THR A 224 14.35 6.68 -14.70
N ALA A 225 13.82 7.10 -15.86
CA ALA A 225 13.58 6.16 -16.95
C ALA A 225 14.88 5.56 -17.53
N ALA A 226 15.95 6.35 -17.64
CA ALA A 226 17.24 5.88 -18.12
C ALA A 226 17.92 4.94 -17.10
N GLU A 227 17.81 5.25 -15.82
CA GLU A 227 18.33 4.41 -14.72
C GLU A 227 17.62 3.06 -14.68
N ILE A 228 16.30 3.05 -14.77
CA ILE A 228 15.50 1.81 -14.86
C ILE A 228 15.87 1.00 -16.11
N ALA A 229 16.03 1.64 -17.26
CA ALA A 229 16.45 0.95 -18.49
C ALA A 229 17.84 0.30 -18.35
N ALA A 230 18.78 0.97 -17.71
CA ALA A 230 20.12 0.45 -17.44
C ALA A 230 20.09 -0.75 -16.47
N LEU A 231 19.27 -0.71 -15.43
CA LEU A 231 19.03 -1.83 -14.53
C LEU A 231 18.37 -3.02 -15.26
N ASN A 232 17.34 -2.75 -16.06
CA ASN A 232 16.60 -3.76 -16.83
C ASN A 232 17.41 -4.40 -17.95
N SER A 233 18.51 -3.77 -18.42
CA SER A 233 19.43 -4.33 -19.41
C SER A 233 20.64 -5.03 -18.79
N GLY A 234 20.87 -4.86 -17.49
CA GLY A 234 22.07 -5.34 -16.79
C GLY A 234 23.31 -4.47 -17.02
N GLU A 235 23.16 -3.26 -17.62
CA GLU A 235 24.23 -2.27 -17.73
C GLU A 235 24.64 -1.74 -16.35
N LYS A 236 23.64 -1.58 -15.45
CA LYS A 236 23.85 -1.26 -14.04
C LYS A 236 23.37 -2.41 -13.17
N LYS A 237 23.98 -2.54 -12.00
CA LYS A 237 23.68 -3.61 -11.05
C LYS A 237 22.79 -3.10 -9.93
N TYR A 238 21.80 -3.89 -9.52
CA TYR A 238 21.01 -3.59 -8.31
C TYR A 238 21.88 -3.56 -7.07
N SER A 239 22.91 -4.42 -6.99
CA SER A 239 23.85 -4.44 -5.86
C SER A 239 24.55 -3.10 -5.63
N ASP A 240 24.89 -2.35 -6.71
CA ASP A 240 25.53 -1.04 -6.59
C ASP A 240 24.59 -0.01 -5.92
N TYR A 241 23.29 -0.07 -6.22
CA TYR A 241 22.28 0.80 -5.61
C TYR A 241 21.96 0.38 -4.17
N MET A 242 21.87 -0.92 -3.91
CA MET A 242 21.46 -1.44 -2.61
C MET A 242 22.55 -1.36 -1.54
N ARG A 243 23.82 -1.40 -1.95
CA ARG A 243 24.97 -1.45 -1.03
C ARG A 243 24.95 -0.36 0.05
N PRO A 244 24.77 0.93 -0.25
CA PRO A 244 24.77 1.97 0.77
C PRO A 244 23.70 1.76 1.85
N GLY A 245 22.51 1.29 1.45
CA GLY A 245 21.42 1.00 2.37
C GLY A 245 21.71 -0.19 3.28
N PHE A 246 22.31 -1.25 2.74
CA PHE A 246 22.73 -2.41 3.54
C PHE A 246 23.90 -2.12 4.48
N GLU A 247 24.86 -1.31 4.04
CA GLU A 247 25.97 -0.83 4.89
C GLU A 247 25.45 0.03 6.05
N PHE A 248 24.51 0.94 5.76
CA PHE A 248 23.86 1.75 6.79
C PHE A 248 23.06 0.90 7.78
N LEU A 249 22.31 -0.07 7.32
CA LEU A 249 21.57 -1.00 8.19
C LEU A 249 22.53 -1.83 9.04
N GLN A 250 23.62 -2.35 8.46
CA GLN A 250 24.64 -3.10 9.19
C GLN A 250 25.30 -2.21 10.28
N GLU A 251 25.59 -0.96 9.97
CA GLU A 251 26.16 -0.02 10.96
C GLU A 251 25.20 0.22 12.13
N MET A 252 23.90 0.36 11.88
CA MET A 252 22.89 0.48 12.94
C MET A 252 22.85 -0.76 13.84
N ILE A 253 22.98 -1.95 13.26
CA ILE A 253 23.03 -3.22 13.97
C ILE A 253 24.33 -3.30 14.82
N ASP A 254 25.48 -3.04 14.22
CA ASP A 254 26.79 -3.14 14.87
C ASP A 254 26.93 -2.18 16.06
N ARG A 255 26.34 -0.99 15.94
CA ARG A 255 26.28 0.00 17.01
C ARG A 255 25.21 -0.33 18.07
N GLY A 256 24.37 -1.34 17.81
CA GLY A 256 23.26 -1.74 18.69
C GLY A 256 22.15 -0.67 18.76
N TYR A 257 21.95 0.08 17.67
CA TYR A 257 20.81 1.01 17.56
C TYR A 257 19.53 0.27 17.17
N ILE A 258 19.68 -0.88 16.52
CA ILE A 258 18.65 -1.88 16.24
C ILE A 258 19.07 -3.19 16.91
N ASP A 259 18.13 -3.84 17.59
CA ASP A 259 18.29 -5.21 18.07
C ASP A 259 17.89 -6.17 16.94
N ALA A 260 18.89 -6.72 16.23
CA ALA A 260 18.69 -7.58 15.08
C ALA A 260 17.93 -8.87 15.43
N ASP A 261 18.18 -9.47 16.58
CA ASP A 261 17.51 -10.70 17.02
C ASP A 261 16.03 -10.44 17.33
N LYS A 262 15.73 -9.33 18.02
CA LYS A 262 14.36 -8.89 18.29
C LYS A 262 13.63 -8.55 16.99
N ALA A 263 14.27 -7.78 16.09
CA ALA A 263 13.70 -7.41 14.81
C ALA A 263 13.41 -8.65 13.93
N TYR A 264 14.32 -9.61 13.86
CA TYR A 264 14.15 -10.85 13.10
C TYR A 264 12.97 -11.70 13.62
N LYS A 265 12.74 -11.73 14.93
CA LYS A 265 11.67 -12.50 15.59
C LYS A 265 10.34 -11.77 15.64
N SER A 266 10.30 -10.46 15.44
CA SER A 266 9.09 -9.66 15.49
C SER A 266 8.20 -9.94 14.28
N GLU A 267 6.93 -10.25 14.50
CA GLU A 267 5.96 -10.59 13.45
C GLU A 267 4.99 -9.47 13.11
N ALA A 268 4.93 -8.42 13.94
CA ALA A 268 4.01 -7.31 13.74
C ALA A 268 4.37 -6.10 14.62
N ILE A 269 3.57 -5.05 14.53
CA ILE A 269 3.59 -3.81 15.31
C ILE A 269 3.64 -4.03 16.84
N GLU A 270 3.30 -5.22 17.33
CA GLU A 270 2.99 -5.49 18.74
C GLU A 270 4.20 -5.31 19.69
N GLY A 271 5.41 -5.61 19.27
CA GLY A 271 6.60 -5.55 20.13
C GLY A 271 7.23 -4.17 20.22
N GLU A 272 7.71 -3.66 19.10
CA GLU A 272 8.36 -2.34 18.99
C GLU A 272 7.37 -1.19 19.17
N GLY A 273 6.13 -1.37 18.72
CA GLY A 273 5.07 -0.37 18.85
C GLY A 273 4.68 -0.14 20.31
N ALA A 274 4.62 -1.17 21.14
CA ALA A 274 4.32 -1.05 22.55
C ALA A 274 5.40 -0.25 23.31
N ASP A 275 6.67 -0.48 23.01
CA ASP A 275 7.77 0.28 23.61
C ASP A 275 7.78 1.75 23.13
N PHE A 276 7.43 2.01 21.88
CA PHE A 276 7.27 3.37 21.35
C PHE A 276 6.12 4.11 22.05
N LEU A 277 4.93 3.50 22.10
CA LEU A 277 3.76 4.09 22.75
C LEU A 277 3.97 4.30 24.27
N ALA A 278 4.79 3.48 24.90
CA ALA A 278 5.19 3.67 26.29
C ALA A 278 6.27 4.75 26.47
N GLY A 279 6.68 5.43 25.41
CA GLY A 279 7.71 6.47 25.44
C GLY A 279 9.13 5.97 25.71
N LYS A 280 9.39 4.66 25.56
CA LYS A 280 10.69 4.06 25.84
C LYS A 280 11.62 4.10 24.63
N THR A 281 11.06 4.00 23.42
CA THR A 281 11.78 4.01 22.14
C THR A 281 11.48 5.30 21.41
N PRO A 282 12.48 6.12 21.04
CA PRO A 282 12.25 7.41 20.40
C PRO A 282 11.82 7.31 18.92
N ILE A 283 12.15 6.20 18.25
CA ILE A 283 11.96 6.03 16.81
C ILE A 283 11.38 4.65 16.53
N VAL A 284 10.35 4.57 15.70
CA VAL A 284 9.83 3.31 15.17
C VAL A 284 9.44 3.50 13.70
N MET A 285 9.51 2.43 12.91
CA MET A 285 9.06 2.42 11.52
C MET A 285 7.62 1.96 11.44
N ALA A 286 6.81 2.62 10.59
CA ALA A 286 5.49 2.14 10.24
C ALA A 286 5.00 2.74 8.91
N TYR A 287 3.95 2.15 8.38
CA TYR A 287 3.19 2.77 7.29
C TYR A 287 2.29 3.89 7.87
N TRP A 288 2.12 4.93 7.09
CA TRP A 288 1.52 6.18 7.53
C TRP A 288 0.10 6.07 8.11
N SER A 289 -0.75 5.13 7.61
CA SER A 289 -2.10 4.96 8.16
C SER A 289 -2.10 4.43 9.60
N ALA A 290 -0.97 3.90 10.10
CA ALA A 290 -0.83 3.55 11.51
C ALA A 290 -0.99 4.78 12.45
N ALA A 291 -0.67 5.99 11.98
CA ALA A 291 -0.88 7.22 12.73
C ALA A 291 -2.36 7.59 12.89
N ASN A 292 -3.25 7.03 12.06
CA ASN A 292 -4.71 7.24 12.15
C ASN A 292 -5.42 6.18 12.99
N SER A 293 -4.73 5.11 13.38
CA SER A 293 -5.32 3.98 14.10
C SER A 293 -5.29 4.23 15.60
N GLU A 294 -6.46 4.27 16.24
CA GLU A 294 -6.56 4.34 17.70
C GLU A 294 -5.91 3.15 18.42
N THR A 295 -5.77 2.02 17.70
CA THR A 295 -5.21 0.78 18.25
C THR A 295 -3.73 0.58 17.94
N ALA A 296 -3.15 1.39 17.01
CA ALA A 296 -1.72 1.34 16.69
C ALA A 296 -1.00 2.57 17.30
N TYR A 297 -0.72 3.61 16.50
CA TYR A 297 0.07 4.75 16.94
C TYR A 297 -0.75 6.06 17.04
N GLY A 298 -2.07 6.00 16.90
CA GLY A 298 -2.90 7.22 16.74
C GLY A 298 -3.02 8.14 17.95
N ASN A 299 -2.81 7.63 19.18
CA ASN A 299 -2.99 8.41 20.42
C ASN A 299 -1.88 8.15 21.45
N PRO A 300 -0.60 8.45 21.16
CA PRO A 300 0.43 8.41 22.18
C PRO A 300 0.27 9.57 23.18
N ASP A 301 0.76 9.39 24.41
CA ASP A 301 0.79 10.44 25.45
C ASP A 301 1.92 11.48 25.25
N PHE A 302 2.46 11.57 24.02
CA PHE A 302 3.53 12.50 23.63
C PHE A 302 3.30 13.06 22.22
N ASN A 303 4.03 14.13 21.86
CA ASN A 303 3.99 14.68 20.52
C ASN A 303 4.66 13.73 19.52
N MET A 304 3.86 13.15 18.64
CA MET A 304 4.34 12.28 17.57
C MET A 304 4.47 13.05 16.26
N LEU A 305 5.55 12.81 15.54
CA LEU A 305 5.72 13.21 14.14
C LEU A 305 6.04 11.99 13.27
N VAL A 306 5.64 12.05 12.02
CA VAL A 306 6.03 11.07 11.00
C VAL A 306 6.84 11.78 9.92
N ILE A 307 8.07 11.34 9.74
CA ILE A 307 9.02 11.90 8.76
C ILE A 307 9.40 10.84 7.73
N GLY A 308 9.98 11.25 6.62
CA GLY A 308 10.62 10.32 5.67
C GLY A 308 11.89 9.68 6.26
N PHE A 309 12.39 8.65 5.61
CA PHE A 309 13.66 8.03 5.98
C PHE A 309 14.82 8.95 5.60
N PRO A 310 15.83 9.13 6.47
CA PRO A 310 17.00 9.94 6.15
C PRO A 310 17.75 9.36 4.95
N SER A 311 18.18 10.22 4.02
CA SER A 311 18.91 9.84 2.82
C SER A 311 19.87 10.93 2.36
N SER A 312 20.64 10.67 1.28
CA SER A 312 21.48 11.69 0.61
C SER A 312 20.68 12.90 0.12
N ARG A 313 19.37 12.80 -0.01
CA ARG A 313 18.42 13.82 -0.47
C ARG A 313 17.50 14.34 0.62
N GLY A 314 17.86 14.15 1.89
CA GLY A 314 17.02 14.49 3.03
C GLY A 314 15.97 13.41 3.30
N GLN A 315 14.93 13.76 4.02
CA GLN A 315 13.86 12.83 4.43
C GLN A 315 13.08 12.32 3.22
N MET A 316 13.08 11.00 3.03
CA MET A 316 12.54 10.33 1.85
C MET A 316 11.36 9.41 2.22
N PRO A 317 10.12 9.75 1.84
CA PRO A 317 9.00 8.80 1.90
C PRO A 317 9.27 7.59 1.00
N VAL A 318 9.03 6.37 1.52
CA VAL A 318 9.12 5.14 0.72
C VAL A 318 7.73 4.62 0.45
N MET A 319 7.37 4.46 -0.82
CA MET A 319 6.00 4.18 -1.25
C MET A 319 5.89 2.87 -2.03
N PRO A 320 5.23 1.84 -1.50
CA PRO A 320 4.65 0.78 -2.32
C PRO A 320 3.38 1.32 -2.98
N MET A 321 3.05 0.86 -4.18
CA MET A 321 1.92 1.38 -4.93
C MET A 321 1.03 0.25 -5.45
N THR A 322 0.02 -0.12 -4.66
CA THR A 322 -1.06 -0.99 -5.16
C THR A 322 -1.94 -0.20 -6.13
N GLY A 323 -2.71 -0.89 -6.96
CA GLY A 323 -3.61 -0.20 -7.88
C GLY A 323 -4.77 -1.06 -8.37
N ILE A 324 -5.82 -0.40 -8.83
CA ILE A 324 -6.94 -1.06 -9.52
C ILE A 324 -6.64 -1.04 -11.01
N ALA A 325 -6.70 -2.22 -11.61
CA ALA A 325 -6.47 -2.45 -13.04
C ALA A 325 -7.71 -3.04 -13.70
N VAL A 326 -7.81 -2.86 -15.02
CA VAL A 326 -8.84 -3.49 -15.85
C VAL A 326 -8.19 -4.58 -16.68
N GLY A 327 -8.78 -5.78 -16.70
CA GLY A 327 -8.29 -6.91 -17.51
C GLY A 327 -8.39 -6.61 -19.00
N SER A 328 -7.34 -6.97 -19.77
CA SER A 328 -7.33 -6.69 -21.23
C SER A 328 -8.44 -7.39 -22.01
N ASN A 329 -8.93 -8.53 -21.50
CA ASN A 329 -10.03 -9.29 -22.06
C ASN A 329 -11.26 -9.28 -21.12
N ALA A 330 -11.42 -8.24 -20.32
CA ALA A 330 -12.56 -8.08 -19.43
C ALA A 330 -13.88 -8.23 -20.18
N LYS A 331 -14.79 -9.04 -19.66
CA LYS A 331 -16.08 -9.33 -20.28
C LYS A 331 -16.94 -8.06 -20.43
N HIS A 332 -16.83 -7.15 -19.46
CA HIS A 332 -17.57 -5.90 -19.41
C HIS A 332 -16.61 -4.69 -19.44
N ALA A 333 -15.57 -4.75 -20.29
CA ALA A 333 -14.48 -3.79 -20.34
C ALA A 333 -14.92 -2.31 -20.35
N GLN A 334 -15.95 -1.95 -21.15
CA GLN A 334 -16.43 -0.57 -21.20
C GLN A 334 -17.06 -0.08 -19.88
N ASP A 335 -17.79 -0.96 -19.20
CA ASP A 335 -18.38 -0.63 -17.91
C ASP A 335 -17.31 -0.60 -16.82
N ALA A 336 -16.36 -1.54 -16.86
CA ALA A 336 -15.21 -1.58 -15.96
C ALA A 336 -14.34 -0.32 -16.06
N MET A 337 -14.01 0.13 -17.28
CA MET A 337 -13.26 1.37 -17.52
C MET A 337 -13.98 2.60 -16.97
N LYS A 338 -15.29 2.74 -17.25
CA LYS A 338 -16.09 3.86 -16.73
C LYS A 338 -16.23 3.79 -15.22
N MET A 339 -16.34 2.59 -14.68
CA MET A 339 -16.44 2.36 -13.24
C MET A 339 -15.15 2.80 -12.54
N LEU A 340 -14.00 2.36 -13.04
CA LEU A 340 -12.71 2.77 -12.51
C LEU A 340 -12.55 4.30 -12.59
N ASP A 341 -12.88 4.92 -13.74
CA ASP A 341 -12.78 6.38 -13.91
C ASP A 341 -13.61 7.15 -12.87
N ILE A 342 -14.78 6.63 -12.50
CA ILE A 342 -15.59 7.22 -11.41
C ILE A 342 -14.99 6.95 -10.05
N MET A 343 -14.55 5.71 -9.77
CA MET A 343 -13.97 5.33 -8.47
C MET A 343 -12.70 6.10 -8.12
N VAL A 344 -11.96 6.57 -9.13
CA VAL A 344 -10.74 7.36 -8.98
C VAL A 344 -10.90 8.81 -9.49
N SER A 345 -12.13 9.29 -9.65
CA SER A 345 -12.41 10.70 -9.89
C SER A 345 -12.09 11.55 -8.66
N ASP A 346 -11.83 12.85 -8.84
CA ASP A 346 -11.54 13.76 -7.72
C ASP A 346 -12.65 13.72 -6.65
N GLU A 347 -13.94 13.61 -7.06
CA GLU A 347 -15.07 13.49 -6.14
C GLU A 347 -15.01 12.20 -5.30
N ALA A 348 -14.74 11.06 -5.92
CA ALA A 348 -14.65 9.78 -5.22
C ALA A 348 -13.40 9.69 -4.35
N LEU A 349 -12.27 10.18 -4.83
CA LEU A 349 -11.02 10.24 -4.08
C LEU A 349 -11.10 11.19 -2.88
N GLN A 350 -11.90 12.28 -2.96
CA GLN A 350 -12.17 13.14 -1.80
C GLN A 350 -12.89 12.34 -0.70
N VAL A 351 -13.94 11.59 -1.06
CA VAL A 351 -14.67 10.72 -0.11
C VAL A 351 -13.76 9.64 0.47
N TYR A 352 -12.92 9.04 -0.36
CA TYR A 352 -11.96 8.02 0.08
C TYR A 352 -10.95 8.60 1.09
N ALA A 353 -10.32 9.71 0.70
CA ALA A 353 -9.29 10.35 1.49
C ALA A 353 -9.82 10.92 2.83
N GLU A 354 -11.01 11.49 2.84
CA GLU A 354 -11.67 11.96 4.08
C GLU A 354 -12.04 10.81 5.02
N THR A 355 -12.45 9.68 4.45
CA THR A 355 -12.84 8.51 5.27
C THR A 355 -11.64 7.89 5.95
N ASN A 356 -10.52 7.71 5.21
CA ASN A 356 -9.33 7.02 5.71
C ASN A 356 -8.24 7.98 6.23
N LYS A 357 -8.43 9.30 6.08
CA LYS A 357 -7.42 10.34 6.39
C LYS A 357 -6.10 10.10 5.65
N VAL A 358 -6.19 9.82 4.35
CA VAL A 358 -5.09 9.37 3.50
C VAL A 358 -4.71 10.40 2.42
N ILE A 359 -3.50 10.28 1.86
CA ILE A 359 -3.05 11.08 0.72
C ILE A 359 -3.73 10.55 -0.55
N SER A 360 -4.40 11.47 -1.25
CA SER A 360 -5.03 11.13 -2.52
C SER A 360 -4.01 10.96 -3.65
N PRO A 361 -4.23 10.02 -4.57
CA PRO A 361 -3.47 9.92 -5.81
C PRO A 361 -3.74 11.09 -6.78
N SER A 362 -4.84 11.83 -6.62
CA SER A 362 -5.10 13.05 -7.37
C SER A 362 -4.43 14.28 -6.72
N LYS A 363 -3.76 15.10 -7.54
CA LYS A 363 -3.19 16.39 -7.11
C LYS A 363 -4.25 17.46 -6.79
N ASN A 364 -5.50 17.26 -7.21
CA ASN A 364 -6.61 18.19 -6.96
C ASN A 364 -7.31 17.92 -5.62
N VAL A 365 -7.07 16.77 -5.01
CA VAL A 365 -7.70 16.36 -3.75
C VAL A 365 -6.71 16.55 -2.61
N SER A 366 -7.13 17.37 -1.66
CA SER A 366 -6.39 17.61 -0.41
C SER A 366 -7.33 17.43 0.76
N VAL A 367 -6.89 16.66 1.74
CA VAL A 367 -7.59 16.50 3.02
C VAL A 367 -6.63 16.84 4.15
N ASP A 368 -7.19 17.36 5.25
CA ASP A 368 -6.43 17.55 6.46
C ASP A 368 -6.03 16.20 7.02
N CYS A 369 -4.75 15.84 6.86
CA CYS A 369 -4.19 14.68 7.52
C CYS A 369 -4.02 14.93 9.02
N VAL A 370 -3.83 13.86 9.79
CA VAL A 370 -3.43 14.00 11.20
C VAL A 370 -2.17 14.87 11.30
N PRO A 371 -2.09 15.80 12.27
CA PRO A 371 -0.96 16.72 12.38
C PRO A 371 0.42 16.01 12.38
N ALA A 372 0.49 14.82 12.98
CA ALA A 372 1.70 14.01 13.00
C ALA A 372 2.24 13.65 11.60
N LEU A 373 1.37 13.53 10.59
CA LEU A 373 1.74 13.17 9.22
C LEU A 373 2.17 14.36 8.36
N LYS A 374 2.04 15.57 8.86
CA LYS A 374 2.33 16.76 8.06
C LYS A 374 3.72 16.78 7.46
N PRO A 375 4.83 16.46 8.18
CA PRO A 375 6.16 16.47 7.59
C PRO A 375 6.30 15.48 6.42
N LEU A 376 5.79 14.26 6.57
CA LEU A 376 5.80 13.24 5.51
C LEU A 376 4.97 13.68 4.31
N ASN A 377 3.77 14.21 4.55
CA ASN A 377 2.86 14.68 3.51
C ASN A 377 3.44 15.87 2.73
N ASP A 378 4.14 16.80 3.39
CA ASP A 378 4.80 17.93 2.75
C ASP A 378 5.85 17.44 1.73
N ARG A 379 6.66 16.43 2.07
CA ARG A 379 7.65 15.83 1.14
C ARG A 379 6.98 15.21 -0.08
N ILE A 380 5.88 14.48 0.11
CA ILE A 380 5.11 13.88 -0.99
C ILE A 380 4.51 14.98 -1.89
N ASN A 381 4.02 16.08 -1.31
CA ASN A 381 3.49 17.21 -2.06
C ASN A 381 4.59 17.97 -2.84
N GLU A 382 5.82 17.97 -2.36
CA GLU A 382 7.01 18.48 -3.06
C GLU A 382 7.48 17.53 -4.18
N ASN A 383 6.79 16.41 -4.40
CA ASN A 383 7.16 15.36 -5.35
C ASN A 383 8.52 14.71 -5.04
N VAL A 384 8.85 14.61 -3.75
CA VAL A 384 10.06 13.94 -3.25
C VAL A 384 9.65 12.59 -2.69
N PHE A 385 10.16 11.50 -3.28
CA PHE A 385 9.77 10.14 -2.92
C PHE A 385 10.77 9.09 -3.39
N VAL A 386 10.66 7.90 -2.82
CA VAL A 386 11.22 6.66 -3.34
C VAL A 386 10.08 5.67 -3.54
N LEU A 387 10.06 5.00 -4.68
CA LEU A 387 9.18 3.85 -4.89
C LEU A 387 9.87 2.60 -4.36
N GLY A 388 9.21 1.91 -3.44
CA GLY A 388 9.66 0.60 -2.96
C GLY A 388 9.41 -0.51 -3.99
N SER A 389 8.41 -0.30 -4.86
CA SER A 389 8.13 -1.16 -6.01
C SER A 389 7.77 -0.29 -7.21
N ASN A 390 8.22 -0.70 -8.40
CA ASN A 390 7.96 0.00 -9.65
C ASN A 390 7.67 -1.00 -10.76
N ALA A 391 6.48 -0.92 -11.34
CA ALA A 391 6.04 -1.86 -12.38
C ALA A 391 6.91 -1.85 -13.65
N SER A 392 7.75 -0.83 -13.85
CA SER A 392 8.71 -0.77 -14.97
C SER A 392 10.04 -1.50 -14.70
N MET A 393 10.31 -1.95 -13.47
CA MET A 393 11.55 -2.67 -13.12
C MET A 393 11.34 -4.18 -13.26
N LYS A 394 12.23 -4.86 -13.99
CA LYS A 394 12.15 -6.32 -14.20
C LYS A 394 12.39 -7.14 -12.95
N LEU A 395 13.27 -6.68 -12.07
CA LEU A 395 13.47 -7.32 -10.77
C LEU A 395 12.48 -6.71 -9.79
N GLU A 396 11.69 -7.56 -9.15
CA GLU A 396 10.83 -7.17 -8.04
C GLU A 396 11.72 -6.67 -6.87
N GLN A 397 11.43 -5.46 -6.35
CA GLN A 397 12.31 -4.83 -5.37
C GLN A 397 11.89 -5.08 -3.94
N TRP A 398 10.60 -4.89 -3.62
CA TRP A 398 10.13 -4.90 -2.24
C TRP A 398 10.34 -6.25 -1.56
N GLY A 399 9.75 -7.30 -2.11
CA GLY A 399 9.82 -8.64 -1.54
C GLY A 399 11.24 -9.20 -1.52
N ASN A 400 12.01 -8.98 -2.59
CA ASN A 400 13.41 -9.43 -2.63
C ASN A 400 14.25 -8.68 -1.58
N THR A 401 14.10 -7.35 -1.44
CA THR A 401 14.82 -6.59 -0.42
C THR A 401 14.43 -7.03 0.99
N CYS A 402 13.14 -7.28 1.24
CA CYS A 402 12.66 -7.81 2.51
C CYS A 402 13.28 -9.18 2.86
N ILE A 403 13.40 -10.08 1.88
CA ILE A 403 14.04 -11.39 2.07
C ILE A 403 15.54 -11.22 2.39
N ILE A 404 16.23 -10.37 1.62
CA ILE A 404 17.69 -10.18 1.79
C ILE A 404 17.99 -9.45 3.09
N VAL A 405 17.19 -8.47 3.50
CA VAL A 405 17.29 -7.83 4.82
C VAL A 405 17.13 -8.85 5.94
N ARG A 406 16.20 -9.80 5.83
CA ARG A 406 16.07 -10.89 6.83
C ARG A 406 17.32 -11.78 6.88
N ASN A 407 17.99 -12.00 5.75
CA ASN A 407 19.24 -12.74 5.73
C ASN A 407 20.34 -11.96 6.48
N LEU A 408 20.42 -10.62 6.30
CA LEU A 408 21.35 -9.76 7.05
C LEU A 408 21.08 -9.84 8.56
N LEU A 409 19.81 -9.70 8.98
CA LEU A 409 19.41 -9.83 10.38
C LEU A 409 19.78 -11.21 10.98
N ASN A 410 19.82 -12.24 10.16
CA ASN A 410 20.17 -13.60 10.55
C ASN A 410 21.68 -13.91 10.38
N GLY A 411 22.50 -12.89 10.20
CA GLY A 411 23.97 -12.98 10.21
C GLY A 411 24.66 -13.10 8.86
N ALA A 412 23.94 -12.92 7.73
CA ALA A 412 24.58 -12.77 6.42
C ALA A 412 25.37 -11.45 6.38
N THR A 413 26.48 -11.44 5.64
CA THR A 413 27.26 -10.24 5.40
C THR A 413 26.63 -9.36 4.32
N VAL A 414 26.97 -8.08 4.30
CA VAL A 414 26.54 -7.15 3.21
C VAL A 414 26.98 -7.70 1.86
N GLU A 415 28.18 -8.28 1.75
CA GLU A 415 28.68 -8.85 0.50
C GLU A 415 27.84 -10.04 0.01
N GLU A 416 27.42 -10.93 0.89
CA GLU A 416 26.50 -12.03 0.54
C GLU A 416 25.13 -11.50 0.10
N CYS A 417 24.64 -10.44 0.73
CA CYS A 417 23.40 -9.77 0.31
C CYS A 417 23.54 -9.17 -1.09
N MET A 418 24.66 -8.52 -1.42
CA MET A 418 24.92 -7.97 -2.74
C MET A 418 25.03 -9.05 -3.82
N GLN A 419 25.70 -10.18 -3.54
CA GLN A 419 25.77 -11.32 -4.45
C GLN A 419 24.39 -11.90 -4.75
N GLU A 420 23.50 -11.90 -3.77
CA GLU A 420 22.12 -12.37 -3.98
C GLU A 420 21.33 -11.42 -4.90
N PHE A 421 21.47 -10.09 -4.77
CA PHE A 421 20.88 -9.14 -5.72
C PHE A 421 21.42 -9.35 -7.15
N ASP A 422 22.73 -9.54 -7.32
CA ASP A 422 23.33 -9.81 -8.63
C ASP A 422 22.76 -11.10 -9.24
N ARG A 423 22.62 -12.16 -8.45
CA ARG A 423 22.04 -13.45 -8.88
C ARG A 423 20.58 -13.28 -9.32
N LEU A 424 19.77 -12.57 -8.53
CA LEU A 424 18.36 -12.31 -8.83
C LEU A 424 18.20 -11.46 -10.09
N GLN A 425 19.06 -10.45 -10.28
CA GLN A 425 19.08 -9.64 -11.51
C GLN A 425 19.42 -10.50 -12.73
N GLU A 426 20.46 -11.33 -12.67
CA GLU A 426 20.79 -12.23 -13.76
C GLU A 426 19.64 -13.19 -14.11
N GLU A 427 18.87 -13.64 -13.14
CA GLU A 427 17.70 -14.49 -13.38
C GLU A 427 16.55 -13.71 -14.02
N SER A 428 16.31 -12.46 -13.60
CA SER A 428 15.27 -11.61 -14.19
C SER A 428 15.57 -11.24 -15.65
N LEU A 429 16.86 -11.14 -16.03
CA LEU A 429 17.28 -10.85 -17.40
C LEU A 429 17.16 -12.03 -18.37
N LYS A 430 17.00 -13.26 -17.86
CA LYS A 430 16.85 -14.48 -18.68
C LYS A 430 15.40 -14.77 -19.06
N LYS A 431 14.46 -14.11 -18.40
CA LYS A 431 13.02 -14.22 -18.65
C LYS A 431 12.58 -13.28 -19.75
#